data_c3a4dcde19f50e879dc389b59d1a40f2
#
_entry.id   c3a4dcde19f50e879dc389b59d1a40f2
#
_cell.length_a   1.000
_cell.length_b   1.000
_cell.length_c   1.000
_cell.angle_alpha   90.00
_cell.angle_beta   90.00
_cell.angle_gamma   90.00
#
_symmetry.space_group_name_H-M   'P 1'
#
loop_
_entity.id
_entity.type
_entity.pdbx_description
1 polymer ?
#
loop_
_entity_poly.entity_id
_entity_poly.type
_entity_poly.pdbx_seq_one_letter_code
_entity_poly.pdbx_strand_id
1 'polypeptide(L)'
;SCCPAWVNYIEHHYPDLLHLPSSCKSPQNMFGAMAKHYLAPKMDIEPKDMIVVSVMPCIAKKYEASRKELGQDDILDVDISITTRELAKMIKEAGIDFLSLEDDNFDNPMGESTGAADIFGATGGVLEAALRTSYEWVTNEELENVNFESVRGFNGIKEASINVGGTIVNVCAASGLGNAKKIMEEVKA
;
A
#
# COMPACT_ATOMS: atom_id res chain seq x y z
N SER A 1 2.23 7.03 -1.57
CA SER A 1 3.49 6.50 -1.01
C SER A 1 3.58 4.97 -1.00
N CYS A 2 2.52 4.24 -1.37
CA CYS A 2 2.54 2.77 -1.38
C CYS A 2 3.32 2.12 -2.56
N CYS A 3 3.68 2.88 -3.59
CA CYS A 3 4.46 2.39 -4.72
C CYS A 3 5.93 2.82 -4.61
N PRO A 4 6.88 1.91 -4.31
CA PRO A 4 8.29 2.27 -4.15
C PRO A 4 8.92 2.82 -5.44
N ALA A 5 8.44 2.36 -6.61
CA ALA A 5 8.90 2.90 -7.89
C ALA A 5 8.45 4.36 -8.08
N TRP A 6 7.24 4.72 -7.64
CA TRP A 6 6.77 6.10 -7.64
C TRP A 6 7.59 6.98 -6.68
N VAL A 7 7.84 6.50 -5.45
CA VAL A 7 8.62 7.24 -4.46
C VAL A 7 10.03 7.53 -5.00
N ASN A 8 10.71 6.51 -5.49
CA ASN A 8 12.03 6.67 -6.12
C ASN A 8 11.98 7.62 -7.33
N TYR A 9 10.94 7.54 -8.16
CA TYR A 9 10.78 8.41 -9.30
C TYR A 9 10.65 9.88 -8.92
N ILE A 10 9.81 10.21 -7.93
CA ILE A 10 9.62 11.60 -7.50
C ILE A 10 10.87 12.15 -6.79
N GLU A 11 11.56 11.33 -5.99
CA GLU A 11 12.81 11.70 -5.34
C GLU A 11 13.88 12.15 -6.35
N HIS A 12 13.96 11.49 -7.52
CA HIS A 12 14.99 11.76 -8.52
C HIS A 12 14.58 12.81 -9.57
N HIS A 13 13.31 12.87 -9.92
CA HIS A 13 12.84 13.72 -11.03
C HIS A 13 12.13 14.99 -10.56
N TYR A 14 11.62 15.02 -9.33
CA TYR A 14 10.88 16.16 -8.78
C TYR A 14 11.29 16.47 -7.34
N PRO A 15 12.59 16.70 -7.07
CA PRO A 15 13.07 16.95 -5.70
C PRO A 15 12.42 18.17 -5.04
N ASP A 16 12.03 19.17 -5.83
CA ASP A 16 11.36 20.38 -5.35
C ASP A 16 9.91 20.14 -4.90
N LEU A 17 9.32 19.01 -5.27
CA LEU A 17 7.93 18.63 -4.97
C LEU A 17 7.81 17.50 -3.92
N LEU A 18 8.88 17.22 -3.19
CA LEU A 18 8.88 16.17 -2.15
C LEU A 18 7.96 16.44 -0.96
N HIS A 19 7.44 17.65 -0.85
CA HIS A 19 6.42 18.01 0.13
C HIS A 19 5.01 17.55 -0.23
N LEU A 20 4.76 17.14 -1.50
CA LEU A 20 3.44 16.70 -1.97
C LEU A 20 3.11 15.22 -1.64
N PRO A 21 4.05 14.26 -1.78
CA PRO A 21 3.76 12.87 -1.43
C PRO A 21 3.33 12.72 0.02
N SER A 22 2.38 11.82 0.24
CA SER A 22 1.97 11.46 1.60
C SER A 22 3.15 10.95 2.41
N SER A 23 3.26 11.38 3.65
CA SER A 23 4.23 10.88 4.64
C SER A 23 3.87 9.50 5.19
N CYS A 24 2.66 8.98 4.89
CA CYS A 24 2.28 7.64 5.29
C CYS A 24 3.17 6.58 4.63
N LYS A 25 3.61 5.61 5.41
CA LYS A 25 4.31 4.42 4.91
C LYS A 25 3.40 3.61 3.97
N SER A 26 3.97 2.71 3.20
CA SER A 26 3.16 1.74 2.45
C SER A 26 2.44 0.77 3.40
N PRO A 27 1.35 0.11 2.97
CA PRO A 27 0.68 -0.92 3.77
C PRO A 27 1.63 -2.01 4.29
N GLN A 28 2.65 -2.42 3.51
CA GLN A 28 3.68 -3.34 3.95
C GLN A 28 4.41 -2.84 5.20
N ASN A 29 4.91 -1.61 5.18
CA ASN A 29 5.64 -1.04 6.31
C ASN A 29 4.70 -0.61 7.44
N MET A 30 3.47 -0.17 7.14
CA MET A 30 2.47 0.09 8.20
C MET A 30 2.19 -1.16 9.01
N PHE A 31 1.98 -2.30 8.33
CA PHE A 31 1.77 -3.58 9.02
C PHE A 31 3.00 -3.99 9.82
N GLY A 32 4.19 -3.89 9.25
CA GLY A 32 5.44 -4.19 9.94
C GLY A 32 5.64 -3.35 11.20
N ALA A 33 5.39 -2.04 11.11
CA ALA A 33 5.44 -1.14 12.26
C ALA A 33 4.44 -1.57 13.34
N MET A 34 3.19 -1.88 12.96
CA MET A 34 2.17 -2.37 13.89
C MET A 34 2.55 -3.72 14.50
N ALA A 35 3.11 -4.64 13.71
CA ALA A 35 3.55 -5.94 14.21
C ALA A 35 4.65 -5.77 15.26
N LYS A 36 5.68 -4.97 14.99
CA LYS A 36 6.83 -4.81 15.88
C LYS A 36 6.55 -3.91 17.09
N HIS A 37 5.86 -2.78 16.90
CA HIS A 37 5.72 -1.79 17.98
C HIS A 37 4.39 -1.88 18.74
N TYR A 38 3.42 -2.62 18.24
CA TYR A 38 2.14 -2.85 18.92
C TYR A 38 1.92 -4.31 19.28
N LEU A 39 2.03 -5.24 18.31
CA LEU A 39 1.73 -6.65 18.55
C LEU A 39 2.83 -7.33 19.38
N ALA A 40 4.11 -7.13 19.05
CA ALA A 40 5.21 -7.78 19.75
C ALA A 40 5.19 -7.50 21.26
N PRO A 41 5.05 -6.24 21.73
CA PRO A 41 4.90 -5.97 23.18
C PRO A 41 3.68 -6.62 23.82
N LYS A 42 2.55 -6.77 23.09
CA LYS A 42 1.38 -7.49 23.60
C LYS A 42 1.61 -8.99 23.75
N MET A 43 2.58 -9.53 23.04
CA MET A 43 2.99 -10.93 23.11
C MET A 43 4.19 -11.14 24.02
N ASP A 44 4.61 -10.13 24.77
CA ASP A 44 5.83 -10.12 25.59
C ASP A 44 7.11 -10.44 24.77
N ILE A 45 7.14 -9.98 23.52
CA ILE A 45 8.27 -10.11 22.59
C ILE A 45 8.91 -8.74 22.39
N GLU A 46 10.22 -8.66 22.47
CA GLU A 46 10.95 -7.44 22.10
C GLU A 46 10.81 -7.18 20.58
N PRO A 47 10.57 -5.93 20.12
CA PRO A 47 10.41 -5.62 18.71
C PRO A 47 11.55 -6.16 17.81
N LYS A 48 12.78 -6.16 18.29
CA LYS A 48 13.97 -6.67 17.57
C LYS A 48 13.97 -8.19 17.38
N ASP A 49 13.24 -8.93 18.22
CA ASP A 49 13.18 -10.38 18.22
C ASP A 49 12.02 -10.91 17.36
N MET A 50 11.14 -10.00 16.92
CA MET A 50 10.06 -10.31 15.97
C MET A 50 10.56 -10.15 14.53
N ILE A 51 10.46 -11.23 13.75
CA ILE A 51 10.82 -11.21 12.33
C ILE A 51 9.56 -11.05 11.49
N VAL A 52 9.49 -9.96 10.73
CA VAL A 52 8.40 -9.68 9.80
C VAL A 52 8.82 -10.04 8.38
N VAL A 53 8.12 -11.02 7.80
CA VAL A 53 8.33 -11.46 6.41
C VAL A 53 7.13 -11.04 5.57
N SER A 54 7.35 -10.23 4.55
CA SER A 54 6.31 -9.85 3.60
C SER A 54 6.37 -10.67 2.32
N VAL A 55 5.21 -11.10 1.83
CA VAL A 55 5.07 -11.78 0.53
C VAL A 55 4.36 -10.82 -0.43
N MET A 56 5.11 -10.32 -1.42
CA MET A 56 4.62 -9.28 -2.33
C MET A 56 4.81 -9.68 -3.79
N PRO A 57 3.87 -9.36 -4.70
CA PRO A 57 4.08 -9.61 -6.13
C PRO A 57 5.07 -8.63 -6.77
N CYS A 58 5.49 -7.60 -6.05
CA CYS A 58 6.30 -6.48 -6.52
C CYS A 58 7.74 -6.57 -6.03
N ILE A 59 8.72 -6.62 -6.96
CA ILE A 59 10.15 -6.66 -6.63
C ILE A 59 10.63 -5.38 -5.92
N ALA A 60 10.04 -4.23 -6.23
CA ALA A 60 10.41 -2.96 -5.62
C ALA A 60 10.12 -2.91 -4.10
N LYS A 61 9.28 -3.80 -3.59
CA LYS A 61 9.02 -3.96 -2.15
C LYS A 61 10.24 -4.46 -1.37
N LYS A 62 11.16 -5.18 -2.02
CA LYS A 62 12.46 -5.56 -1.43
C LYS A 62 13.32 -4.32 -1.16
N TYR A 63 13.36 -3.40 -2.13
CA TYR A 63 14.06 -2.13 -1.96
C TYR A 63 13.42 -1.29 -0.84
N GLU A 64 12.11 -1.17 -0.83
CA GLU A 64 11.39 -0.45 0.23
C GLU A 64 11.70 -1.01 1.62
N ALA A 65 11.66 -2.33 1.79
CA ALA A 65 11.96 -2.99 3.06
C ALA A 65 13.40 -2.72 3.54
N SER A 66 14.33 -2.44 2.64
CA SER A 66 15.73 -2.14 2.98
C SER A 66 16.00 -0.68 3.35
N ARG A 67 15.02 0.21 3.19
CA ARG A 67 15.15 1.64 3.50
C ARG A 67 15.13 1.87 5.01
N LYS A 68 16.28 2.25 5.58
CA LYS A 68 16.43 2.44 7.03
C LYS A 68 15.56 3.57 7.60
N GLU A 69 15.30 4.59 6.81
CA GLU A 69 14.47 5.74 7.18
C GLU A 69 13.00 5.38 7.39
N LEU A 70 12.57 4.20 6.97
CA LEU A 70 11.21 3.69 7.22
C LEU A 70 11.09 2.96 8.55
N GLY A 71 12.22 2.55 9.14
CA GLY A 71 12.25 1.92 10.46
C GLY A 71 12.15 2.92 11.61
N GLN A 72 12.16 2.39 12.82
CA GLN A 72 12.19 3.16 14.06
C GLN A 72 13.24 2.53 15.01
N ASP A 73 14.01 3.36 15.70
CA ASP A 73 15.02 2.92 16.70
C ASP A 73 16.01 1.89 16.15
N ASP A 74 16.49 2.10 14.91
CA ASP A 74 17.35 1.19 14.15
C ASP A 74 16.74 -0.20 13.84
N ILE A 75 15.44 -0.38 14.05
CA ILE A 75 14.70 -1.59 13.74
C ILE A 75 13.92 -1.36 12.45
N LEU A 76 14.13 -2.22 11.43
CA LEU A 76 13.34 -2.21 10.21
C LEU A 76 11.91 -2.69 10.49
N ASP A 77 10.92 -2.07 9.87
CA ASP A 77 9.53 -2.52 9.97
C ASP A 77 9.35 -3.92 9.37
N VAL A 78 10.01 -4.18 8.25
CA VAL A 78 9.97 -5.45 7.51
C VAL A 78 11.39 -5.96 7.35
N ASP A 79 11.67 -7.15 7.88
CA ASP A 79 13.03 -7.73 7.84
C ASP A 79 13.32 -8.39 6.50
N ILE A 80 12.32 -9.09 5.95
CA ILE A 80 12.46 -9.85 4.71
C ILE A 80 11.25 -9.60 3.82
N SER A 81 11.50 -9.28 2.55
CA SER A 81 10.46 -9.21 1.53
C SER A 81 10.76 -10.22 0.42
N ILE A 82 9.85 -11.17 0.22
CA ILE A 82 9.93 -12.18 -0.84
C ILE A 82 8.81 -11.97 -1.84
N THR A 83 9.05 -12.37 -3.08
CA THR A 83 8.02 -12.36 -4.10
C THR A 83 7.13 -13.60 -3.99
N THR A 84 5.91 -13.52 -4.53
CA THR A 84 5.01 -14.67 -4.65
C THR A 84 5.67 -15.85 -5.39
N ARG A 85 6.54 -15.56 -6.39
CA ARG A 85 7.29 -16.59 -7.11
C ARG A 85 8.36 -17.26 -6.24
N GLU A 86 9.02 -16.51 -5.39
CA GLU A 86 9.99 -17.04 -4.44
C GLU A 86 9.31 -17.92 -3.40
N LEU A 87 8.15 -17.50 -2.88
CA LEU A 87 7.35 -18.34 -1.99
C LEU A 87 6.96 -19.65 -2.67
N ALA A 88 6.47 -19.60 -3.90
CA ALA A 88 6.13 -20.81 -4.65
C ALA A 88 7.33 -21.75 -4.87
N LYS A 89 8.53 -21.17 -5.06
CA LYS A 89 9.77 -21.93 -5.13
C LYS A 89 10.11 -22.60 -3.79
N MET A 90 10.01 -21.86 -2.68
CA MET A 90 10.25 -22.38 -1.32
C MET A 90 9.32 -23.55 -0.99
N ILE A 91 8.02 -23.44 -1.32
CA ILE A 91 7.03 -24.52 -1.13
C ILE A 91 7.46 -25.78 -1.88
N LYS A 92 7.88 -25.64 -3.14
CA LYS A 92 8.35 -26.77 -3.96
C LYS A 92 9.65 -27.40 -3.43
N GLU A 93 10.62 -26.56 -3.01
CA GLU A 93 11.88 -27.03 -2.45
C GLU A 93 11.71 -27.72 -1.09
N ALA A 94 10.70 -27.32 -0.32
CA ALA A 94 10.30 -27.98 0.92
C ALA A 94 9.59 -29.33 0.69
N GLY A 95 9.27 -29.68 -0.55
CA GLY A 95 8.57 -30.92 -0.89
C GLY A 95 7.09 -30.91 -0.48
N ILE A 96 6.49 -29.74 -0.28
CA ILE A 96 5.09 -29.61 0.09
C ILE A 96 4.21 -29.80 -1.15
N ASP A 97 3.32 -30.79 -1.12
CA ASP A 97 2.27 -30.94 -2.13
C ASP A 97 1.14 -29.94 -1.87
N PHE A 98 1.31 -28.73 -2.41
CA PHE A 98 0.41 -27.62 -2.17
C PHE A 98 -1.04 -27.88 -2.58
N LEU A 99 -1.26 -28.73 -3.61
CA LEU A 99 -2.61 -29.02 -4.10
C LEU A 99 -3.36 -30.03 -3.24
N SER A 100 -2.66 -30.78 -2.38
CA SER A 100 -3.25 -31.77 -1.47
C SER A 100 -3.50 -31.21 -0.06
N LEU A 101 -3.14 -29.95 0.21
CA LEU A 101 -3.38 -29.32 1.49
C LEU A 101 -4.88 -29.08 1.70
N GLU A 102 -5.34 -29.32 2.92
CA GLU A 102 -6.68 -28.90 3.34
C GLU A 102 -6.71 -27.38 3.54
N ASP A 103 -7.89 -26.78 3.33
CA ASP A 103 -8.10 -25.37 3.59
C ASP A 103 -7.99 -25.10 5.10
N ASP A 104 -7.32 -24.03 5.45
CA ASP A 104 -7.15 -23.57 6.82
C ASP A 104 -7.34 -22.04 6.91
N ASN A 105 -7.50 -21.52 8.11
CA ASN A 105 -7.66 -20.12 8.37
C ASN A 105 -6.32 -19.47 8.74
N PHE A 106 -6.18 -18.18 8.41
CA PHE A 106 -5.05 -17.39 8.90
C PHE A 106 -5.18 -17.14 10.40
N ASP A 107 -4.04 -17.10 11.06
CA ASP A 107 -3.98 -16.54 12.41
C ASP A 107 -4.45 -15.06 12.37
N ASN A 108 -5.20 -14.66 13.38
CA ASN A 108 -5.78 -13.33 13.44
C ASN A 108 -5.35 -12.56 14.71
N PRO A 109 -4.04 -12.28 14.87
CA PRO A 109 -3.50 -11.71 16.11
C PRO A 109 -3.94 -10.26 16.36
N MET A 110 -4.42 -9.55 15.34
CA MET A 110 -4.85 -8.15 15.42
C MET A 110 -6.36 -7.95 15.18
N GLY A 111 -7.14 -9.03 15.10
CA GLY A 111 -8.57 -8.98 14.85
C GLY A 111 -8.95 -9.02 13.37
N GLU A 112 -10.26 -8.94 13.11
CA GLU A 112 -10.79 -9.01 11.74
C GLU A 112 -10.42 -7.76 10.93
N SER A 113 -10.12 -7.97 9.65
CA SER A 113 -9.84 -6.87 8.72
C SER A 113 -11.13 -6.25 8.18
N THR A 114 -11.02 -5.00 7.73
CA THR A 114 -12.07 -4.36 6.92
C THR A 114 -11.96 -4.81 5.46
N GLY A 115 -12.99 -4.57 4.64
CA GLY A 115 -12.97 -4.86 3.20
C GLY A 115 -11.99 -3.99 2.37
N ALA A 116 -11.24 -3.07 3.01
CA ALA A 116 -10.29 -2.20 2.32
C ALA A 116 -9.18 -2.97 1.60
N ALA A 117 -8.74 -4.11 2.15
CA ALA A 117 -7.72 -4.93 1.55
C ALA A 117 -8.14 -5.53 0.18
N ASP A 118 -9.41 -5.86 0.03
CA ASP A 118 -9.96 -6.39 -1.23
C ASP A 118 -9.93 -5.31 -2.34
N ILE A 119 -10.21 -4.05 -1.98
CA ILE A 119 -10.19 -2.91 -2.90
C ILE A 119 -8.75 -2.59 -3.35
N PHE A 120 -7.74 -2.80 -2.51
CA PHE A 120 -6.33 -2.51 -2.82
C PHE A 120 -5.80 -3.26 -4.05
N GLY A 121 -6.37 -4.40 -4.41
CA GLY A 121 -5.98 -5.19 -5.57
C GLY A 121 -6.28 -4.53 -6.93
N ALA A 122 -7.09 -3.48 -6.97
CA ALA A 122 -7.46 -2.77 -8.18
C ALA A 122 -6.62 -1.50 -8.39
N THR A 123 -6.47 -1.06 -9.66
CA THR A 123 -5.81 0.23 -9.98
C THR A 123 -6.61 1.38 -9.38
N GLY A 124 -5.99 2.16 -8.50
CA GLY A 124 -6.64 3.22 -7.73
C GLY A 124 -7.30 2.74 -6.44
N GLY A 125 -7.24 1.45 -6.10
CA GLY A 125 -7.93 0.86 -4.95
C GLY A 125 -7.53 1.46 -3.60
N VAL A 126 -6.27 1.81 -3.41
CA VAL A 126 -5.81 2.50 -2.19
C VAL A 126 -6.44 3.89 -2.08
N LEU A 127 -6.52 4.62 -3.20
CA LEU A 127 -7.20 5.91 -3.26
C LEU A 127 -8.69 5.77 -2.96
N GLU A 128 -9.35 4.79 -3.54
CA GLU A 128 -10.77 4.51 -3.30
C GLU A 128 -11.04 4.18 -1.83
N ALA A 129 -10.24 3.31 -1.21
CA ALA A 129 -10.37 2.98 0.20
C ALA A 129 -10.18 4.20 1.11
N ALA A 130 -9.20 5.06 0.79
CA ALA A 130 -8.97 6.31 1.52
C ALA A 130 -10.15 7.28 1.37
N LEU A 131 -10.71 7.40 0.19
CA LEU A 131 -11.88 8.26 -0.08
C LEU A 131 -13.12 7.78 0.68
N ARG A 132 -13.40 6.48 0.67
CA ARG A 132 -14.52 5.89 1.43
C ARG A 132 -14.39 6.20 2.92
N THR A 133 -13.22 5.93 3.50
CA THR A 133 -12.95 6.21 4.91
C THR A 133 -13.05 7.70 5.24
N SER A 134 -12.48 8.56 4.42
CA SER A 134 -12.52 10.02 4.65
C SER A 134 -13.94 10.57 4.51
N TYR A 135 -14.70 10.08 3.54
CA TYR A 135 -16.09 10.46 3.36
C TYR A 135 -16.94 10.10 4.58
N GLU A 136 -16.86 8.84 5.03
CA GLU A 136 -17.56 8.36 6.22
C GLU A 136 -17.22 9.17 7.47
N TRP A 137 -15.94 9.47 7.69
CA TRP A 137 -15.52 10.26 8.85
C TRP A 137 -16.03 11.69 8.85
N VAL A 138 -16.18 12.30 7.67
CA VAL A 138 -16.65 13.70 7.54
C VAL A 138 -18.17 13.80 7.56
N THR A 139 -18.86 12.84 6.92
CA THR A 139 -20.31 12.90 6.72
C THR A 139 -21.11 12.02 7.67
N ASN A 140 -20.46 11.02 8.31
CA ASN A 140 -21.10 9.89 8.99
C ASN A 140 -22.03 9.06 8.09
N GLU A 141 -21.79 9.07 6.79
CA GLU A 141 -22.53 8.32 5.78
C GLU A 141 -21.56 7.46 4.97
N GLU A 142 -22.03 6.30 4.48
CA GLU A 142 -21.24 5.45 3.59
C GLU A 142 -21.18 6.04 2.18
N LEU A 143 -20.01 5.98 1.55
CA LEU A 143 -19.85 6.32 0.15
C LEU A 143 -20.19 5.09 -0.71
N GLU A 144 -21.40 5.02 -1.24
CA GLU A 144 -21.89 3.85 -1.98
C GLU A 144 -21.07 3.55 -3.24
N ASN A 145 -20.77 4.56 -4.06
CA ASN A 145 -20.05 4.39 -5.33
C ASN A 145 -19.06 5.52 -5.59
N VAL A 146 -17.84 5.14 -6.00
CA VAL A 146 -16.87 6.07 -6.60
C VAL A 146 -16.79 5.76 -8.08
N ASN A 147 -17.40 6.60 -8.90
CA ASN A 147 -17.32 6.45 -10.35
C ASN A 147 -16.04 7.10 -10.87
N PHE A 148 -15.03 6.29 -11.13
CA PHE A 148 -13.84 6.73 -11.84
C PHE A 148 -14.06 6.71 -13.34
N GLU A 149 -13.98 7.87 -13.97
CA GLU A 149 -14.06 8.01 -15.41
C GLU A 149 -12.67 7.98 -16.05
N SER A 150 -12.58 7.33 -17.22
CA SER A 150 -11.33 7.36 -17.99
C SER A 150 -11.14 8.72 -18.63
N VAL A 151 -9.98 9.33 -18.43
CA VAL A 151 -9.65 10.63 -19.04
C VAL A 151 -9.49 10.47 -20.55
N ARG A 152 -10.22 11.28 -21.31
CA ARG A 152 -10.23 11.24 -22.78
C ARG A 152 -8.83 11.56 -23.32
N GLY A 153 -8.28 10.63 -24.10
CA GLY A 153 -6.93 10.78 -24.67
C GLY A 153 -5.77 10.33 -23.78
N PHE A 154 -6.04 9.86 -22.55
CA PHE A 154 -5.02 9.35 -21.61
C PHE A 154 -5.35 7.93 -21.18
N ASN A 155 -4.85 6.95 -21.91
CA ASN A 155 -4.94 5.55 -21.46
C ASN A 155 -4.21 5.36 -20.12
N GLY A 156 -4.95 4.89 -19.09
CA GLY A 156 -4.40 4.59 -17.77
C GLY A 156 -4.42 5.77 -16.79
N ILE A 157 -5.14 6.86 -17.09
CA ILE A 157 -5.53 7.89 -16.12
C ILE A 157 -7.04 7.83 -15.94
N LYS A 158 -7.48 7.81 -14.68
CA LYS A 158 -8.88 7.85 -14.29
C LYS A 158 -9.08 8.99 -13.30
N GLU A 159 -10.18 9.71 -13.41
CA GLU A 159 -10.53 10.83 -12.54
C GLU A 159 -11.91 10.61 -11.91
N ALA A 160 -12.10 11.21 -10.75
CA ALA A 160 -13.40 11.31 -10.10
C ALA A 160 -13.50 12.64 -9.33
N SER A 161 -14.72 13.16 -9.23
CA SER A 161 -15.05 14.32 -8.39
C SER A 161 -16.08 13.89 -7.36
N ILE A 162 -15.78 14.08 -6.10
CA ILE A 162 -16.63 13.63 -4.98
C ILE A 162 -16.93 14.81 -4.09
N ASN A 163 -18.19 14.98 -3.73
CA ASN A 163 -18.59 15.98 -2.74
C ASN A 163 -18.45 15.38 -1.33
N VAL A 164 -17.50 15.86 -0.56
CA VAL A 164 -17.25 15.43 0.81
C VAL A 164 -17.68 16.57 1.75
N GLY A 165 -18.83 16.44 2.37
CA GLY A 165 -19.34 17.42 3.33
C GLY A 165 -19.48 18.85 2.76
N GLY A 166 -19.85 19.01 1.49
CA GLY A 166 -19.99 20.29 0.80
C GLY A 166 -18.74 20.78 0.05
N THR A 167 -17.62 20.07 0.17
CA THR A 167 -16.38 20.38 -0.56
C THR A 167 -16.20 19.39 -1.70
N ILE A 168 -15.99 19.89 -2.92
CA ILE A 168 -15.66 19.04 -4.08
C ILE A 168 -14.19 18.66 -4.02
N VAL A 169 -13.92 17.36 -3.92
CA VAL A 169 -12.58 16.77 -3.96
C VAL A 169 -12.38 16.10 -5.32
N ASN A 170 -11.44 16.63 -6.10
CA ASN A 170 -11.04 16.03 -7.37
C ASN A 170 -9.87 15.08 -7.14
N VAL A 171 -9.98 13.86 -7.65
CA VAL A 171 -8.98 12.83 -7.49
C VAL A 171 -8.65 12.18 -8.82
N CYS A 172 -7.41 11.72 -8.97
CA CYS A 172 -7.04 10.94 -10.13
C CYS A 172 -6.15 9.74 -9.76
N ALA A 173 -6.27 8.68 -10.53
CA ALA A 173 -5.43 7.50 -10.44
C ALA A 173 -4.67 7.31 -11.76
N ALA A 174 -3.34 7.30 -11.69
CA ALA A 174 -2.47 7.10 -12.84
C ALA A 174 -1.82 5.71 -12.80
N SER A 175 -1.98 4.95 -13.86
CA SER A 175 -1.28 3.67 -14.05
C SER A 175 0.00 3.89 -14.86
N GLY A 176 1.13 3.56 -14.23
CA GLY A 176 2.47 3.70 -14.82
C GLY A 176 3.09 5.09 -14.66
N LEU A 177 4.43 5.11 -14.55
CA LEU A 177 5.20 6.35 -14.29
C LEU A 177 5.09 7.37 -15.43
N GLY A 178 4.89 6.92 -16.68
CA GLY A 178 4.67 7.82 -17.82
C GLY A 178 3.39 8.66 -17.66
N ASN A 179 2.32 8.09 -17.10
CA ASN A 179 1.09 8.81 -16.81
C ASN A 179 1.23 9.67 -15.53
N ALA A 180 1.91 9.16 -14.52
CA ALA A 180 2.24 9.94 -13.35
C ALA A 180 3.04 11.21 -13.70
N LYS A 181 4.00 11.10 -14.66
CA LYS A 181 4.74 12.27 -15.18
C LYS A 181 3.81 13.35 -15.74
N LYS A 182 2.82 12.98 -16.52
CA LYS A 182 1.87 13.96 -17.11
C LYS A 182 1.13 14.73 -16.03
N ILE A 183 0.65 14.04 -14.99
CA ILE A 183 0.00 14.69 -13.85
C ILE A 183 0.98 15.61 -13.11
N MET A 184 2.23 15.19 -12.91
CA MET A 184 3.22 16.02 -12.23
C MET A 184 3.56 17.30 -13.02
N GLU A 185 3.56 17.24 -14.34
CA GLU A 185 3.76 18.43 -15.19
C GLU A 185 2.56 19.40 -15.09
N GLU A 186 1.33 18.88 -14.95
CA GLU A 186 0.14 19.73 -14.69
C GLU A 186 0.17 20.35 -13.30
N VAL A 187 0.60 19.62 -12.28
CA VAL A 187 0.75 20.15 -10.90
C VAL A 187 1.82 21.23 -10.83
N LYS A 188 2.84 21.15 -11.70
CA LYS A 188 3.95 22.10 -11.73
C LYS A 188 3.63 23.38 -12.52
N ALA A 189 2.66 23.34 -13.44
CA ALA A 189 2.26 24.48 -14.28
C ALA A 189 1.44 25.52 -13.54
#